data_159abbf5f3152afce1150be26287dc2e
#
_entry.id   159abbf5f3152afce1150be26287dc2e
#
_cell.length_a   1.000
_cell.length_b   1.000
_cell.length_c   1.000
_cell.angle_alpha   90.00
_cell.angle_beta   90.00
_cell.angle_gamma   90.00
#
_symmetry.space_group_name_H-M   'P 1'
#
loop_
_entity.id
_entity.type
_entity.pdbx_description
1 polymer ?
#
loop_
_entity_poly.entity_id
_entity_poly.type
_entity_poly.pdbx_seq_one_letter_code
_entity_poly.pdbx_strand_id
1 'polypeptide(L)'
;AYIKNPETALVRKQQGYFNYLHGIMLSQTNLIQAEKYFKKAIELGLNMDMDLAVAKLNLAGVALTRRRKLEATNLLNEAKKLDKQNMLKEQITMMKEQMKKM
;
A
#
# COMPACT_ATOMS: atom_id res chain seq x y z
N ALA A 1 -29.91 -7.71 3.58
CA ALA A 1 -30.30 -6.31 3.60
C ALA A 1 -29.17 -5.41 4.10
N TYR A 2 -28.43 -5.88 5.07
CA TYR A 2 -27.35 -5.07 5.66
C TYR A 2 -26.23 -4.80 4.71
N ILE A 3 -25.92 -5.77 3.86
CA ILE A 3 -24.78 -5.70 2.96
C ILE A 3 -24.93 -4.55 1.96
N LYS A 4 -26.17 -4.19 1.65
CA LYS A 4 -26.46 -3.12 0.68
C LYS A 4 -26.68 -1.77 1.32
N ASN A 5 -26.51 -1.67 2.64
CA ASN A 5 -26.71 -0.42 3.34
C ASN A 5 -25.54 0.53 3.04
N PRO A 6 -25.80 1.75 2.53
CA PRO A 6 -24.73 2.72 2.27
C PRO A 6 -23.89 3.05 3.50
N GLU A 7 -24.50 3.06 4.68
CA GLU A 7 -23.75 3.30 5.91
C GLU A 7 -22.72 2.22 6.18
N THR A 8 -23.06 0.96 5.91
CA THR A 8 -22.12 -0.14 6.08
C THR A 8 -20.94 0.01 5.12
N ALA A 9 -21.19 0.41 3.88
CA ALA A 9 -20.13 0.64 2.91
C ALA A 9 -19.21 1.79 3.34
N LEU A 10 -19.79 2.87 3.86
CA LEU A 10 -19.00 3.99 4.37
C LEU A 10 -18.14 3.58 5.56
N VAL A 11 -18.69 2.79 6.48
CA VAL A 11 -17.94 2.30 7.63
C VAL A 11 -16.74 1.46 7.18
N ARG A 12 -16.93 0.58 6.20
CA ARG A 12 -15.82 -0.22 5.67
C ARG A 12 -14.71 0.67 5.10
N LYS A 13 -15.07 1.68 4.32
CA LYS A 13 -14.10 2.59 3.73
C LYS A 13 -13.40 3.43 4.78
N GLN A 14 -14.10 3.86 5.81
CA GLN A 14 -13.50 4.56 6.92
C GLN A 14 -12.50 3.69 7.66
N GLN A 15 -12.85 2.42 7.91
CA GLN A 15 -11.95 1.47 8.52
C GLN A 15 -10.73 1.21 7.64
N GLY A 16 -10.91 1.13 6.34
CA GLY A 16 -9.81 1.02 5.40
C GLY A 16 -8.84 2.18 5.53
N TYR A 17 -9.37 3.39 5.58
CA TYR A 17 -8.55 4.58 5.74
C TYR A 17 -7.81 4.61 7.08
N PHE A 18 -8.48 4.24 8.17
CA PHE A 18 -7.83 4.16 9.48
C PHE A 18 -6.69 3.14 9.48
N ASN A 19 -6.90 1.97 8.87
CA ASN A 19 -5.85 0.97 8.76
C ASN A 19 -4.67 1.51 7.92
N TYR A 20 -4.97 2.24 6.87
CA TYR A 20 -3.95 2.88 6.04
C TYR A 20 -3.11 3.86 6.86
N LEU A 21 -3.75 4.72 7.65
CA LEU A 21 -3.04 5.68 8.50
C LEU A 21 -2.18 4.97 9.55
N HIS A 22 -2.69 3.90 10.16
CA HIS A 22 -1.89 3.10 11.07
C HIS A 22 -0.67 2.50 10.38
N GLY A 23 -0.85 2.00 9.16
CA GLY A 23 0.27 1.49 8.37
C GLY A 23 1.33 2.56 8.14
N ILE A 24 0.91 3.77 7.78
CA ILE A 24 1.84 4.90 7.58
C ILE A 24 2.62 5.18 8.86
N MET A 25 1.94 5.25 9.99
CA MET A 25 2.60 5.51 11.27
C MET A 25 3.62 4.44 11.62
N LEU A 26 3.30 3.19 11.36
CA LEU A 26 4.17 2.06 11.71
C LEU A 26 5.25 1.80 10.68
N SER A 27 5.14 2.35 9.47
CA SER A 27 6.09 2.08 8.39
C SER A 27 7.52 2.48 8.73
N GLN A 28 7.68 3.43 9.64
CA GLN A 28 9.00 3.91 10.03
C GLN A 28 9.54 3.20 11.27
N THR A 29 8.71 2.54 12.04
CA THR A 29 9.11 1.93 13.30
C THR A 29 8.96 0.41 13.31
N ASN A 30 7.91 -0.13 12.69
CA ASN A 30 7.66 -1.56 12.67
C ASN A 30 7.04 -1.96 11.35
N LEU A 31 7.90 -2.24 10.37
CA LEU A 31 7.49 -2.52 9.01
C LEU A 31 6.63 -3.79 8.90
N ILE A 32 6.88 -4.79 9.76
CA ILE A 32 6.11 -6.02 9.73
C ILE A 32 4.67 -5.79 10.18
N GLN A 33 4.47 -4.97 11.22
CA GLN A 33 3.12 -4.60 11.61
C GLN A 33 2.45 -3.69 10.61
N ALA A 34 3.21 -2.77 10.01
CA ALA A 34 2.70 -1.91 8.96
C ALA A 34 2.12 -2.74 7.81
N GLU A 35 2.77 -3.84 7.45
CA GLU A 35 2.29 -4.73 6.41
C GLU A 35 0.85 -5.18 6.67
N LYS A 36 0.57 -5.59 7.89
CA LYS A 36 -0.78 -6.07 8.25
C LYS A 36 -1.83 -4.98 8.05
N TYR A 37 -1.51 -3.77 8.46
CA TYR A 37 -2.44 -2.66 8.33
C TYR A 37 -2.64 -2.25 6.88
N PHE A 38 -1.59 -2.23 6.07
CA PHE A 38 -1.73 -1.92 4.66
C PHE A 38 -2.55 -2.97 3.91
N LYS A 39 -2.32 -4.25 4.20
CA LYS A 39 -3.11 -5.33 3.59
C LYS A 39 -4.57 -5.23 3.99
N LYS A 40 -4.84 -4.93 5.26
CA LYS A 40 -6.21 -4.76 5.73
C LYS A 40 -6.87 -3.55 5.08
N ALA A 41 -6.15 -2.46 4.93
CA ALA A 41 -6.65 -1.26 4.27
C ALA A 41 -7.06 -1.55 2.83
N ILE A 42 -6.22 -2.27 2.10
CA ILE A 42 -6.52 -2.64 0.71
C ILE A 42 -7.73 -3.56 0.64
N GLU A 43 -7.82 -4.53 1.55
CA GLU A 43 -8.96 -5.45 1.61
C GLU A 43 -10.27 -4.72 1.87
N LEU A 44 -10.27 -3.76 2.80
CA LEU A 44 -11.45 -2.97 3.13
C LEU A 44 -11.80 -1.94 2.06
N GLY A 45 -10.83 -1.58 1.24
CA GLY A 45 -11.01 -0.64 0.15
C GLY A 45 -10.54 0.76 0.50
N LEU A 46 -9.74 1.35 -0.38
CA LEU A 46 -9.29 2.73 -0.27
C LEU A 46 -9.94 3.52 -1.40
N ASN A 47 -10.50 4.68 -1.05
CA ASN A 47 -11.25 5.49 -2.02
C ASN A 47 -10.35 6.16 -3.06
N MET A 48 -9.12 6.48 -2.68
CA MET A 48 -8.24 7.26 -3.54
C MET A 48 -7.14 6.37 -4.12
N ASP A 49 -6.94 6.48 -5.42
CA ASP A 49 -5.88 5.74 -6.11
C ASP A 49 -4.51 6.06 -5.50
N MET A 50 -4.30 7.29 -5.08
CA MET A 50 -3.03 7.68 -4.47
C MET A 50 -2.78 6.95 -3.15
N ASP A 51 -3.80 6.80 -2.31
CA ASP A 51 -3.67 6.05 -1.06
C ASP A 51 -3.36 4.58 -1.34
N LEU A 52 -4.02 4.01 -2.34
CA LEU A 52 -3.76 2.64 -2.74
C LEU A 52 -2.34 2.48 -3.28
N ALA A 53 -1.87 3.45 -4.07
CA ALA A 53 -0.51 3.45 -4.60
C ALA A 53 0.52 3.50 -3.46
N VAL A 54 0.31 4.37 -2.47
CA VAL A 54 1.21 4.49 -1.32
C VAL A 54 1.22 3.19 -0.51
N ALA A 55 0.06 2.58 -0.29
CA ALA A 55 -0.03 1.31 0.43
C ALA A 55 0.77 0.23 -0.31
N LYS A 56 0.63 0.14 -1.63
CA LYS A 56 1.38 -0.84 -2.43
C LYS A 56 2.87 -0.54 -2.44
N LEU A 57 3.25 0.73 -2.46
CA LEU A 57 4.65 1.12 -2.36
C LEU A 57 5.28 0.62 -1.05
N ASN A 58 4.57 0.81 0.06
CA ASN A 58 5.05 0.34 1.36
C ASN A 58 5.10 -1.18 1.42
N LEU A 59 4.13 -1.87 0.84
CA LEU A 59 4.17 -3.33 0.76
C LEU A 59 5.34 -3.80 -0.10
N ALA A 60 5.71 -3.07 -1.15
CA ALA A 60 6.90 -3.38 -1.92
C ALA A 60 8.16 -3.27 -1.04
N GLY A 61 8.22 -2.27 -0.17
CA GLY A 61 9.32 -2.15 0.80
C GLY A 61 9.42 -3.36 1.71
N VAL A 62 8.28 -3.86 2.20
CA VAL A 62 8.25 -5.08 3.00
C VAL A 62 8.77 -6.28 2.20
N ALA A 63 8.32 -6.42 0.96
CA ALA A 63 8.75 -7.51 0.09
C ALA A 63 10.26 -7.47 -0.14
N LEU A 64 10.83 -6.27 -0.33
CA LEU A 64 12.28 -6.11 -0.48
C LEU A 64 13.03 -6.53 0.77
N THR A 65 12.52 -6.17 1.94
CA THR A 65 13.12 -6.57 3.21
C THR A 65 13.17 -8.09 3.32
N ARG A 66 12.18 -8.77 2.77
CA ARG A 66 12.11 -10.24 2.74
C ARG A 66 12.76 -10.85 1.51
N ARG A 67 13.39 -10.05 0.67
CA ARG A 67 14.06 -10.47 -0.58
C ARG A 67 13.12 -11.14 -1.58
N ARG A 68 11.87 -10.71 -1.61
CA ARG A 68 10.86 -11.20 -2.55
C ARG A 68 10.79 -10.27 -3.76
N LYS A 69 11.77 -10.38 -4.65
CA LYS A 69 11.93 -9.46 -5.79
C LYS A 69 10.71 -9.42 -6.70
N LEU A 70 10.15 -10.57 -7.04
CA LEU A 70 9.02 -10.62 -7.96
C LEU A 70 7.80 -9.92 -7.37
N GLU A 71 7.51 -10.22 -6.11
CA GLU A 71 6.41 -9.56 -5.40
C GLU A 71 6.61 -8.05 -5.35
N ALA A 72 7.83 -7.61 -5.00
CA ALA A 72 8.15 -6.19 -4.94
C ALA A 72 7.99 -5.53 -6.31
N THR A 73 8.47 -6.17 -7.37
CA THR A 73 8.35 -5.65 -8.73
C THR A 73 6.89 -5.47 -9.13
N ASN A 74 6.05 -6.47 -8.84
CA ASN A 74 4.64 -6.39 -9.15
C ASN A 74 3.96 -5.26 -8.39
N LEU A 75 4.26 -5.12 -7.11
CA LEU A 75 3.69 -4.04 -6.28
C LEU A 75 4.14 -2.66 -6.78
N LEU A 76 5.41 -2.50 -7.14
CA LEU A 76 5.90 -1.24 -7.68
C LEU A 76 5.25 -0.90 -9.02
N ASN A 77 5.04 -1.88 -9.89
CA ASN A 77 4.37 -1.65 -11.16
C ASN A 77 2.91 -1.27 -10.95
N GLU A 78 2.23 -1.89 -10.00
CA GLU A 78 0.85 -1.52 -9.66
C GLU A 78 0.78 -0.12 -9.08
N ALA A 79 1.70 0.23 -8.19
CA ALA A 79 1.77 1.58 -7.62
C ALA A 79 1.99 2.62 -8.73
N LYS A 80 2.88 2.31 -9.67
CA LYS A 80 3.16 3.22 -10.79
C LYS A 80 1.92 3.48 -11.64
N LYS A 81 1.12 2.44 -11.89
CA LYS A 81 -0.12 2.59 -12.68
C LYS A 81 -1.14 3.45 -11.96
N LEU A 82 -1.21 3.34 -10.65
CA LEU A 82 -2.14 4.12 -9.84
C LEU A 82 -1.69 5.57 -9.67
N ASP A 83 -0.38 5.81 -9.73
CA ASP A 83 0.20 7.13 -9.52
C ASP A 83 0.22 7.91 -10.84
N LYS A 84 -0.92 8.43 -11.22
CA LYS A 84 -1.09 9.11 -12.51
C LYS A 84 -0.32 10.42 -12.60
N GLN A 85 -0.01 11.04 -11.47
CA GLN A 85 0.70 12.31 -11.42
C GLN A 85 2.20 12.15 -11.17
N ASN A 86 2.68 10.93 -11.14
CA ASN A 86 4.11 10.61 -10.93
C ASN A 86 4.67 11.16 -9.61
N MET A 87 3.85 11.23 -8.58
CA MET A 87 4.28 11.73 -7.28
C MET A 87 5.20 10.76 -6.55
N LEU A 88 5.10 9.46 -6.87
CA LEU A 88 5.93 8.41 -6.26
C LEU A 88 7.08 7.97 -7.14
N LYS A 89 7.32 8.67 -8.25
CA LYS A 89 8.31 8.27 -9.25
C LYS A 89 9.70 8.08 -8.66
N GLU A 90 10.14 9.00 -7.81
CA GLU A 90 11.46 8.92 -7.21
C GLU A 90 11.59 7.72 -6.30
N GLN A 91 10.60 7.50 -5.43
CA GLN A 91 10.60 6.37 -4.52
C GLN A 91 10.58 5.03 -5.26
N ILE A 92 9.77 4.94 -6.31
CA ILE A 92 9.70 3.73 -7.13
C ILE A 92 11.04 3.47 -7.80
N THR A 93 11.65 4.51 -8.38
CA THR A 93 12.95 4.39 -9.03
C THR A 93 14.02 3.94 -8.04
N MET A 94 14.06 4.54 -6.86
CA MET A 94 15.02 4.17 -5.82
C MET A 94 14.88 2.71 -5.40
N MET A 95 13.65 2.24 -5.23
CA MET A 95 13.42 0.85 -4.87
C MET A 95 13.84 -0.11 -5.98
N LYS A 96 13.59 0.23 -7.23
CA LYS A 96 14.02 -0.59 -8.37
C LYS A 96 15.54 -0.65 -8.46
N GLU A 97 16.22 0.44 -8.16
CA GLU A 97 17.69 0.46 -8.14
C GLU A 97 18.24 -0.42 -7.02
N GLN A 98 17.62 -0.36 -5.85
CA GLN A 98 18.01 -1.25 -4.75
C GLN A 98 17.86 -2.72 -5.12
N MET A 99 16.80 -3.07 -5.85
CA MET A 99 16.59 -4.44 -6.29
C MET A 99 17.69 -4.92 -7.23
N LYS A 100 18.25 -4.04 -8.05
CA LYS A 100 19.36 -4.41 -8.95
C LYS A 100 20.62 -4.79 -8.18
N LYS A 101 20.78 -4.27 -6.97
CA LYS A 101 21.96 -4.55 -6.12
C LYS A 101 21.78 -5.81 -5.29
N MET A 102 20.61 -6.39 -5.30
CA MET A 102 20.35 -7.66 -4.61
C MET A 102 20.70 -8.84 -5.53
#